data_18496a3b7386640574b167e7268af9c0
#
_entry.id   18496a3b7386640574b167e7268af9c0
#
_cell.length_a   1.000
_cell.length_b   1.000
_cell.length_c   1.000
_cell.angle_alpha   90.00
_cell.angle_beta   90.00
_cell.angle_gamma   90.00
#
_symmetry.space_group_name_H-M   'P 1'
#
loop_
_entity.id
_entity.type
_entity.pdbx_description
1 polymer ?
#
loop_
_entity_poly.entity_id
_entity_poly.type
_entity_poly.pdbx_seq_one_letter_code
_entity_poly.pdbx_strand_id
1 'polypeptide(L)'
;HAHSAAGIRASILAGARTIEHGTFMDDESVKLMKEKGVYLVPTLYVGDYYLNEQPGSEAQAKMNEPTPKYAAQPMAAVSQAIKAGVKGTGGTDYVGFPVRQGVRELGLLVEAGMTPMQAIQAATRVNAELLGWQDHVGTVEAGRLADIIAVQGDPLQNLAVLEKVPFVMLGGREILQP
;
A
#
# COMPACT_ATOMS: atom_id res chain seq x y z
N HIS A 1 -13.88 1.29 1.71
CA HIS A 1 -13.35 0.62 2.91
C HIS A 1 -14.18 -0.62 3.21
N ALA A 2 -13.56 -1.81 3.18
CA ALA A 2 -14.26 -3.06 3.44
C ALA A 2 -13.33 -4.08 4.11
N HIS A 3 -13.77 -4.62 5.25
CA HIS A 3 -13.00 -5.62 6.01
C HIS A 3 -13.55 -7.03 5.82
N SER A 4 -14.87 -7.23 5.93
CA SER A 4 -15.47 -8.57 5.81
C SER A 4 -15.56 -9.06 4.36
N ALA A 5 -15.41 -10.36 4.12
CA ALA A 5 -15.55 -10.96 2.79
C ALA A 5 -16.89 -10.60 2.11
N ALA A 6 -17.99 -10.62 2.85
CA ALA A 6 -19.30 -10.23 2.33
C ALA A 6 -19.34 -8.74 1.90
N GLY A 7 -18.77 -7.83 2.73
CA GLY A 7 -18.69 -6.41 2.41
C GLY A 7 -17.81 -6.15 1.20
N ILE A 8 -16.66 -6.84 1.10
CA ILE A 8 -15.75 -6.75 -0.05
C ILE A 8 -16.49 -7.14 -1.34
N ARG A 9 -17.15 -8.32 -1.36
CA ARG A 9 -17.89 -8.77 -2.54
C ARG A 9 -19.03 -7.83 -2.91
N ALA A 10 -19.79 -7.36 -1.92
CA ALA A 10 -20.86 -6.39 -2.16
C ALA A 10 -20.34 -5.09 -2.78
N SER A 11 -19.22 -4.55 -2.28
CA SER A 11 -18.58 -3.35 -2.82
C SER A 11 -18.11 -3.55 -4.26
N ILE A 12 -17.47 -4.69 -4.56
CA ILE A 12 -17.01 -5.03 -5.91
C ILE A 12 -18.19 -5.11 -6.88
N LEU A 13 -19.26 -5.80 -6.49
CA LEU A 13 -20.48 -5.96 -7.31
C LEU A 13 -21.22 -4.64 -7.52
N ALA A 14 -21.12 -3.72 -6.57
CA ALA A 14 -21.63 -2.35 -6.69
C ALA A 14 -20.78 -1.44 -7.58
N GLY A 15 -19.63 -1.93 -8.10
CA GLY A 15 -18.77 -1.19 -9.03
C GLY A 15 -17.64 -0.41 -8.36
N ALA A 16 -17.27 -0.71 -7.12
CA ALA A 16 -16.10 -0.11 -6.49
C ALA A 16 -14.85 -0.41 -7.32
N ARG A 17 -14.02 0.62 -7.53
CA ARG A 17 -12.76 0.51 -8.27
C ARG A 17 -11.61 0.02 -7.39
N THR A 18 -11.71 0.30 -6.08
CA THR A 18 -10.73 -0.11 -5.06
C THR A 18 -11.42 -0.79 -3.90
N ILE A 19 -10.67 -1.63 -3.22
CA ILE A 19 -10.96 -2.10 -1.86
C ILE A 19 -9.81 -1.65 -0.97
N GLU A 20 -10.14 -0.82 0.01
CA GLU A 20 -9.23 -0.42 1.07
C GLU A 20 -9.26 -1.47 2.17
N HIS A 21 -8.11 -1.81 2.74
CA HIS A 21 -7.86 -2.83 3.78
C HIS A 21 -8.02 -4.28 3.27
N GLY A 22 -9.21 -4.73 2.91
CA GLY A 22 -9.44 -6.10 2.46
C GLY A 22 -9.13 -7.17 3.50
N THR A 23 -9.24 -6.86 4.79
CA THR A 23 -8.68 -7.62 5.93
C THR A 23 -9.04 -9.10 5.94
N PHE A 24 -10.29 -9.44 5.66
CA PHE A 24 -10.82 -10.81 5.70
C PHE A 24 -11.25 -11.27 4.31
N MET A 25 -10.45 -10.94 3.28
CA MET A 25 -10.67 -11.49 1.94
C MET A 25 -10.62 -13.01 1.98
N ASP A 26 -11.56 -13.63 1.29
CA ASP A 26 -11.57 -15.06 0.98
C ASP A 26 -11.24 -15.29 -0.50
N ASP A 27 -11.10 -16.55 -0.89
CA ASP A 27 -10.78 -16.96 -2.26
C ASP A 27 -11.77 -16.37 -3.27
N GLU A 28 -13.05 -16.30 -2.92
CA GLU A 28 -14.10 -15.78 -3.79
C GLU A 28 -13.96 -14.26 -3.97
N SER A 29 -13.63 -13.52 -2.91
CA SER A 29 -13.34 -12.08 -2.98
C SER A 29 -12.14 -11.80 -3.86
N VAL A 30 -11.05 -12.56 -3.70
CA VAL A 30 -9.82 -12.43 -4.51
C VAL A 30 -10.10 -12.72 -5.98
N LYS A 31 -10.85 -13.80 -6.28
CA LYS A 31 -11.27 -14.14 -7.63
C LYS A 31 -12.07 -13.02 -8.26
N LEU A 32 -13.06 -12.50 -7.53
CA LEU A 32 -13.93 -11.43 -8.02
C LEU A 32 -13.17 -10.12 -8.26
N MET A 33 -12.22 -9.74 -7.37
CA MET A 33 -11.34 -8.60 -7.56
C MET A 33 -10.56 -8.72 -8.87
N LYS A 34 -9.96 -9.89 -9.12
CA LYS A 34 -9.20 -10.14 -10.33
C LYS A 34 -10.07 -10.06 -11.58
N GLU A 35 -11.23 -10.72 -11.59
CA GLU A 35 -12.17 -10.74 -12.73
C GLU A 35 -12.70 -9.35 -13.07
N LYS A 36 -12.95 -8.52 -12.07
CA LYS A 36 -13.46 -7.16 -12.24
C LYS A 36 -12.37 -6.09 -12.36
N GLY A 37 -11.09 -6.46 -12.24
CA GLY A 37 -9.97 -5.51 -12.28
C GLY A 37 -9.94 -4.52 -11.12
N VAL A 38 -10.50 -4.90 -9.97
CA VAL A 38 -10.52 -4.07 -8.76
C VAL A 38 -9.15 -4.06 -8.10
N TYR A 39 -8.69 -2.89 -7.68
CA TYR A 39 -7.41 -2.72 -7.01
C TYR A 39 -7.54 -2.97 -5.50
N LEU A 40 -6.48 -3.49 -4.90
CA LEU A 40 -6.35 -3.62 -3.44
C LEU A 40 -5.41 -2.53 -2.92
N VAL A 41 -5.87 -1.75 -1.95
CA VAL A 41 -5.07 -0.80 -1.17
C VAL A 41 -4.97 -1.36 0.26
N PRO A 42 -3.93 -2.12 0.61
CA PRO A 42 -3.98 -3.02 1.76
C PRO A 42 -3.76 -2.34 3.11
N THR A 43 -3.11 -1.18 3.16
CA THR A 43 -2.89 -0.39 4.39
C THR A 43 -2.28 -1.20 5.55
N LEU A 44 -1.28 -2.03 5.23
CA LEU A 44 -0.66 -2.93 6.20
C LEU A 44 0.07 -2.18 7.32
N TYR A 45 0.68 -1.02 6.97
CA TYR A 45 1.50 -0.28 7.91
C TYR A 45 0.70 0.31 9.08
N VAL A 46 -0.55 0.69 8.89
CA VAL A 46 -1.37 1.17 10.01
C VAL A 46 -1.52 0.11 11.10
N GLY A 47 -1.73 -1.15 10.72
CA GLY A 47 -1.79 -2.27 11.66
C GLY A 47 -0.44 -2.51 12.34
N ASP A 48 0.63 -2.55 11.57
CA ASP A 48 2.00 -2.73 12.07
C ASP A 48 2.41 -1.63 13.05
N TYR A 49 2.08 -0.38 12.73
CA TYR A 49 2.36 0.78 13.59
C TYR A 49 1.69 0.67 14.97
N TYR A 50 0.42 0.31 15.02
CA TYR A 50 -0.28 0.16 16.29
C TYR A 50 0.22 -1.04 17.09
N LEU A 51 0.59 -2.12 16.44
CA LEU A 51 1.10 -3.32 17.11
C LEU A 51 2.51 -3.15 17.67
N ASN A 52 3.40 -2.51 16.91
CA ASN A 52 4.82 -2.53 17.18
C ASN A 52 5.38 -1.19 17.71
N GLU A 53 4.82 -0.06 17.28
CA GLU A 53 5.39 1.26 17.60
C GLU A 53 4.56 2.07 18.60
N GLN A 54 3.39 1.61 19.00
CA GLN A 54 2.53 2.24 20.00
C GLN A 54 2.23 1.28 21.17
N PRO A 55 3.27 0.78 21.88
CA PRO A 55 3.06 -0.16 22.98
C PRO A 55 2.24 0.50 24.10
N GLY A 56 1.22 -0.21 24.57
CA GLY A 56 0.34 0.25 25.64
C GLY A 56 -0.80 1.18 25.20
N SER A 57 -0.96 1.44 23.90
CA SER A 57 -2.12 2.19 23.39
C SER A 57 -3.42 1.40 23.53
N GLU A 58 -4.55 2.12 23.65
CA GLU A 58 -5.88 1.49 23.67
C GLU A 58 -6.13 0.70 22.37
N ALA A 59 -5.61 1.18 21.25
CA ALA A 59 -5.68 0.50 19.96
C ALA A 59 -4.92 -0.84 20.00
N GLN A 60 -3.71 -0.85 20.57
CA GLN A 60 -2.94 -2.09 20.76
C GLN A 60 -3.66 -3.04 21.70
N ALA A 61 -4.24 -2.53 22.81
CA ALA A 61 -5.01 -3.36 23.73
C ALA A 61 -6.18 -4.05 23.03
N LYS A 62 -6.91 -3.33 22.18
CA LYS A 62 -8.00 -3.90 21.36
C LYS A 62 -7.50 -4.90 20.31
N MET A 63 -6.34 -4.66 19.69
CA MET A 63 -5.74 -5.58 18.74
C MET A 63 -5.21 -6.85 19.42
N ASN A 64 -4.77 -6.73 20.67
CA ASN A 64 -4.28 -7.85 21.50
C ASN A 64 -5.38 -8.59 22.25
N GLU A 65 -6.64 -8.14 22.18
CA GLU A 65 -7.76 -8.92 22.71
C GLU A 65 -7.75 -10.33 22.08
N PRO A 66 -8.16 -11.39 22.83
CA PRO A 66 -7.97 -12.79 22.42
C PRO A 66 -8.79 -13.23 21.20
N THR A 67 -9.16 -12.33 20.36
CA THR A 67 -9.57 -12.60 18.99
C THR A 67 -8.37 -12.42 18.07
N PRO A 68 -7.54 -13.47 17.87
CA PRO A 68 -6.31 -13.39 17.05
C PRO A 68 -6.56 -13.02 15.58
N LYS A 69 -7.76 -12.64 15.24
CA LYS A 69 -8.25 -12.48 13.87
C LYS A 69 -7.77 -11.22 13.18
N TYR A 70 -7.34 -10.18 13.92
CA TYR A 70 -7.05 -8.89 13.30
C TYR A 70 -5.58 -8.66 12.94
N ALA A 71 -4.64 -9.27 13.64
CA ALA A 71 -3.22 -8.93 13.49
C ALA A 71 -2.48 -9.72 12.39
N ALA A 72 -2.78 -11.00 12.19
CA ALA A 72 -2.07 -11.84 11.22
C ALA A 72 -2.82 -12.05 9.90
N GLN A 73 -4.12 -11.84 9.88
CA GLN A 73 -4.95 -12.10 8.69
C GLN A 73 -4.75 -11.12 7.54
N PRO A 74 -4.52 -9.81 7.76
CA PRO A 74 -4.29 -8.88 6.65
C PRO A 74 -3.12 -9.32 5.79
N MET A 75 -1.99 -9.69 6.38
CA MET A 75 -0.80 -10.12 5.65
C MET A 75 -1.06 -11.37 4.81
N ALA A 76 -1.73 -12.38 5.37
CA ALA A 76 -2.07 -13.61 4.66
C ALA A 76 -3.03 -13.36 3.48
N ALA A 77 -4.08 -12.55 3.71
CA ALA A 77 -5.06 -12.18 2.68
C ALA A 77 -4.41 -11.38 1.54
N VAL A 78 -3.55 -10.40 1.88
CA VAL A 78 -2.80 -9.61 0.89
C VAL A 78 -1.84 -10.50 0.10
N SER A 79 -1.11 -11.40 0.78
CA SER A 79 -0.22 -12.35 0.11
C SER A 79 -0.97 -13.26 -0.88
N GLN A 80 -2.15 -13.73 -0.50
CA GLN A 80 -3.02 -14.50 -1.36
C GLN A 80 -3.48 -13.70 -2.59
N ALA A 81 -3.92 -12.46 -2.39
CA ALA A 81 -4.35 -11.57 -3.48
C ALA A 81 -3.20 -11.27 -4.47
N ILE A 82 -2.00 -10.97 -3.96
CA ILE A 82 -0.79 -10.76 -4.78
C ILE A 82 -0.48 -12.00 -5.60
N LYS A 83 -0.45 -13.19 -5.00
CA LYS A 83 -0.19 -14.47 -5.69
C LYS A 83 -1.24 -14.77 -6.76
N ALA A 84 -2.48 -14.40 -6.52
CA ALA A 84 -3.56 -14.55 -7.48
C ALA A 84 -3.49 -13.53 -8.64
N GLY A 85 -2.65 -12.49 -8.53
CA GLY A 85 -2.50 -11.45 -9.55
C GLY A 85 -3.51 -10.31 -9.43
N VAL A 86 -4.07 -10.05 -8.26
CA VAL A 86 -4.81 -8.83 -7.96
C VAL A 86 -3.83 -7.66 -7.98
N LYS A 87 -4.22 -6.54 -8.59
CA LYS A 87 -3.39 -5.32 -8.60
C LYS A 87 -3.35 -4.71 -7.19
N GLY A 88 -2.22 -4.84 -6.51
CA GLY A 88 -1.96 -4.18 -5.24
C GLY A 88 -1.36 -2.79 -5.46
N THR A 89 -1.75 -1.83 -4.63
CA THR A 89 -1.26 -0.45 -4.64
C THR A 89 -0.66 -0.06 -3.30
N GLY A 90 0.17 0.98 -3.28
CA GLY A 90 0.70 1.54 -2.04
C GLY A 90 -0.27 2.57 -1.46
N GLY A 91 -0.72 2.35 -0.24
CA GLY A 91 -1.55 3.27 0.53
C GLY A 91 -1.52 2.88 2.01
N THR A 92 -1.39 3.86 2.92
CA THR A 92 -1.03 3.61 4.33
C THR A 92 -2.16 3.88 5.31
N ASP A 93 -3.25 4.51 4.90
CA ASP A 93 -4.31 4.99 5.81
C ASP A 93 -3.72 5.79 6.98
N TYR A 94 -3.20 6.98 6.67
CA TYR A 94 -2.47 7.82 7.63
C TYR A 94 -3.29 8.13 8.90
N VAL A 95 -2.79 7.70 10.04
CA VAL A 95 -3.47 7.84 11.34
C VAL A 95 -2.63 8.58 12.40
N GLY A 96 -1.61 9.36 11.98
CA GLY A 96 -0.79 10.17 12.87
C GLY A 96 0.64 9.68 13.09
N PHE A 97 1.11 8.63 12.42
CA PHE A 97 2.53 8.28 12.41
C PHE A 97 3.36 9.32 11.63
N PRO A 98 4.69 9.42 11.83
CA PRO A 98 5.52 10.31 11.02
C PRO A 98 5.36 10.01 9.53
N VAL A 99 4.99 11.01 8.71
CA VAL A 99 4.64 10.84 7.28
C VAL A 99 5.70 10.05 6.51
N ARG A 100 6.99 10.30 6.79
CA ARG A 100 8.11 9.58 6.17
C ARG A 100 8.10 8.06 6.43
N GLN A 101 7.48 7.61 7.52
CA GLN A 101 7.37 6.19 7.84
C GLN A 101 6.32 5.48 6.97
N GLY A 102 5.45 6.21 6.28
CA GLY A 102 4.49 5.61 5.37
C GLY A 102 5.13 4.76 4.27
N VAL A 103 6.40 5.02 3.94
CA VAL A 103 7.17 4.18 3.00
C VAL A 103 7.37 2.74 3.48
N ARG A 104 7.21 2.47 4.78
CA ARG A 104 7.30 1.11 5.35
C ARG A 104 6.20 0.19 4.82
N GLU A 105 5.09 0.74 4.35
CA GLU A 105 4.09 -0.03 3.59
C GLU A 105 4.72 -0.83 2.46
N LEU A 106 5.72 -0.27 1.77
CA LEU A 106 6.41 -0.95 0.68
C LEU A 106 7.19 -2.19 1.16
N GLY A 107 7.79 -2.10 2.35
CA GLY A 107 8.44 -3.26 2.99
C GLY A 107 7.44 -4.37 3.28
N LEU A 108 6.28 -4.02 3.84
CA LEU A 108 5.21 -4.97 4.13
C LEU A 108 4.60 -5.59 2.86
N LEU A 109 4.51 -4.84 1.76
CA LEU A 109 4.12 -5.39 0.45
C LEU A 109 5.15 -6.42 -0.06
N VAL A 110 6.43 -6.21 0.20
CA VAL A 110 7.48 -7.19 -0.13
C VAL A 110 7.34 -8.44 0.75
N GLU A 111 7.10 -8.30 2.05
CA GLU A 111 6.80 -9.42 2.94
C GLU A 111 5.55 -10.18 2.50
N ALA A 112 4.56 -9.49 1.96
CA ALA A 112 3.36 -10.11 1.39
C ALA A 112 3.61 -10.83 0.05
N GLY A 113 4.80 -10.66 -0.57
CA GLY A 113 5.21 -11.43 -1.75
C GLY A 113 5.46 -10.61 -3.01
N MET A 114 5.45 -9.27 -2.96
CA MET A 114 5.92 -8.44 -4.07
C MET A 114 7.46 -8.45 -4.14
N THR A 115 8.02 -8.23 -5.32
CA THR A 115 9.41 -7.83 -5.43
C THR A 115 9.58 -6.36 -5.01
N PRO A 116 10.78 -5.88 -4.59
CA PRO A 116 11.01 -4.47 -4.29
C PRO A 116 10.58 -3.53 -5.43
N MET A 117 10.85 -3.90 -6.68
CA MET A 117 10.42 -3.15 -7.85
C MET A 117 8.89 -3.08 -7.94
N GLN A 118 8.19 -4.18 -7.71
CA GLN A 118 6.72 -4.19 -7.72
C GLN A 118 6.14 -3.31 -6.61
N ALA A 119 6.72 -3.32 -5.41
CA ALA A 119 6.30 -2.45 -4.31
C ALA A 119 6.49 -0.96 -4.66
N ILE A 120 7.63 -0.57 -5.24
CA ILE A 120 7.85 0.79 -5.74
C ILE A 120 6.84 1.14 -6.84
N GLN A 121 6.58 0.24 -7.78
CA GLN A 121 5.59 0.45 -8.84
C GLN A 121 4.17 0.56 -8.28
N ALA A 122 3.83 -0.18 -7.21
CA ALA A 122 2.55 -0.07 -6.52
C ALA A 122 2.30 1.34 -6.00
N ALA A 123 3.34 2.00 -5.45
CA ALA A 123 3.26 3.36 -4.94
C ALA A 123 3.40 4.46 -6.02
N THR A 124 3.73 4.13 -7.25
CA THR A 124 3.97 5.08 -8.34
C THR A 124 3.08 4.80 -9.55
N ARG A 125 3.54 4.00 -10.49
CA ARG A 125 2.86 3.72 -11.75
C ARG A 125 1.47 3.11 -11.56
N VAL A 126 1.33 2.14 -10.65
CA VAL A 126 0.04 1.45 -10.43
C VAL A 126 -0.97 2.40 -9.77
N ASN A 127 -0.51 3.26 -8.83
CA ASN A 127 -1.34 4.31 -8.26
C ASN A 127 -1.75 5.35 -9.32
N ALA A 128 -0.85 5.72 -10.22
CA ALA A 128 -1.18 6.62 -11.34
C ALA A 128 -2.25 6.01 -12.26
N GLU A 129 -2.15 4.71 -12.60
CA GLU A 129 -3.18 3.98 -13.35
C GLU A 129 -4.53 3.98 -12.60
N LEU A 130 -4.51 3.70 -11.30
CA LEU A 130 -5.70 3.69 -10.46
C LEU A 130 -6.42 5.04 -10.47
N LEU A 131 -5.65 6.12 -10.35
CA LEU A 131 -6.17 7.50 -10.31
C LEU A 131 -6.54 8.05 -11.70
N GLY A 132 -6.21 7.34 -12.79
CA GLY A 132 -6.41 7.82 -14.16
C GLY A 132 -5.41 8.91 -14.57
N TRP A 133 -4.23 8.97 -13.91
CA TRP A 133 -3.17 9.95 -14.14
C TRP A 133 -1.92 9.34 -14.76
N GLN A 134 -2.00 8.12 -15.28
CA GLN A 134 -0.88 7.37 -15.85
C GLN A 134 -0.19 8.09 -17.01
N ASP A 135 -0.85 9.04 -17.65
CA ASP A 135 -0.28 9.84 -18.75
C ASP A 135 0.48 11.08 -18.26
N HIS A 136 0.42 11.37 -16.95
CA HIS A 136 1.03 12.56 -16.34
C HIS A 136 2.12 12.23 -15.33
N VAL A 137 1.94 11.20 -14.50
CA VAL A 137 2.82 10.86 -13.37
C VAL A 137 3.04 9.34 -13.27
N GLY A 138 3.89 8.94 -12.33
CA GLY A 138 4.13 7.54 -11.96
C GLY A 138 5.31 6.88 -12.65
N THR A 139 5.90 7.52 -13.68
CA THR A 139 7.10 7.06 -14.37
C THR A 139 8.02 8.23 -14.71
N VAL A 140 9.31 7.96 -14.86
CA VAL A 140 10.30 8.94 -15.31
C VAL A 140 10.47 8.79 -16.83
N GLU A 141 9.65 9.51 -17.58
CA GLU A 141 9.59 9.46 -19.04
C GLU A 141 9.43 10.86 -19.62
N ALA A 142 9.91 11.07 -20.86
CA ALA A 142 9.71 12.33 -21.57
C ALA A 142 8.21 12.63 -21.75
N GLY A 143 7.81 13.86 -21.48
CA GLY A 143 6.41 14.33 -21.56
C GLY A 143 5.60 14.14 -20.27
N ARG A 144 6.16 13.52 -19.23
CA ARG A 144 5.56 13.41 -17.90
C ARG A 144 5.90 14.60 -17.03
N LEU A 145 5.12 14.83 -15.98
CA LEU A 145 5.48 15.78 -14.94
C LEU A 145 6.75 15.31 -14.23
N ALA A 146 7.67 16.24 -14.02
CA ALA A 146 8.92 15.95 -13.33
C ALA A 146 8.72 15.99 -11.81
N ASP A 147 7.97 15.01 -11.29
CA ASP A 147 7.78 14.71 -9.87
C ASP A 147 8.72 13.56 -9.52
N ILE A 148 9.92 13.92 -9.07
CA ILE A 148 11.04 12.97 -8.98
C ILE A 148 11.66 13.07 -7.59
N ILE A 149 11.96 11.92 -7.00
CA ILE A 149 12.81 11.81 -5.82
C ILE A 149 14.10 11.08 -6.18
N ALA A 150 15.20 11.43 -5.49
CA ALA A 150 16.42 10.64 -5.52
C ALA A 150 16.86 10.30 -4.10
N VAL A 151 17.36 9.09 -3.93
CA VAL A 151 17.81 8.55 -2.64
C VAL A 151 19.25 8.09 -2.74
N GLN A 152 19.96 8.01 -1.60
CA GLN A 152 21.28 7.41 -1.53
C GLN A 152 21.16 5.90 -1.34
N GLY A 153 21.78 5.13 -2.23
CA GLY A 153 21.74 3.67 -2.23
C GLY A 153 20.75 3.11 -3.24
N ASP A 154 20.59 1.80 -3.21
CA ASP A 154 19.74 1.06 -4.12
C ASP A 154 18.45 0.61 -3.39
N PRO A 155 17.28 1.21 -3.69
CA PRO A 155 16.01 0.82 -3.06
C PRO A 155 15.58 -0.60 -3.42
N LEU A 156 16.12 -1.21 -4.48
CA LEU A 156 15.83 -2.60 -4.81
C LEU A 156 16.53 -3.59 -3.87
N GLN A 157 17.61 -3.17 -3.23
CA GLN A 157 18.33 -3.94 -2.21
C GLN A 157 17.82 -3.61 -0.80
N ASN A 158 17.42 -2.35 -0.56
CA ASN A 158 16.97 -1.89 0.75
C ASN A 158 15.95 -0.76 0.62
N LEU A 159 14.67 -1.07 0.78
CA LEU A 159 13.59 -0.08 0.71
C LEU A 159 13.67 1.01 1.80
N ALA A 160 14.34 0.75 2.95
CA ALA A 160 14.46 1.73 4.03
C ALA A 160 15.22 3.00 3.60
N VAL A 161 16.00 2.99 2.52
CA VAL A 161 16.63 4.20 1.98
C VAL A 161 15.59 5.25 1.57
N LEU A 162 14.36 4.84 1.26
CA LEU A 162 13.24 5.71 0.92
C LEU A 162 12.69 6.49 2.13
N GLU A 163 13.08 6.18 3.37
CA GLU A 163 12.75 6.99 4.55
C GLU A 163 13.57 8.30 4.61
N LYS A 164 14.66 8.38 3.84
CA LYS A 164 15.56 9.54 3.77
C LYS A 164 15.71 9.97 2.31
N VAL A 165 14.96 10.96 1.92
CA VAL A 165 14.94 11.49 0.55
C VAL A 165 15.67 12.83 0.52
N PRO A 166 16.96 12.87 0.11
CA PRO A 166 17.75 14.10 0.08
C PRO A 166 17.44 15.00 -1.14
N PHE A 167 16.72 14.50 -2.12
CA PHE A 167 16.33 15.27 -3.30
C PHE A 167 14.86 15.04 -3.63
N VAL A 168 14.12 16.12 -3.75
CA VAL A 168 12.70 16.12 -4.16
C VAL A 168 12.51 17.19 -5.24
N MET A 169 11.91 16.78 -6.35
CA MET A 169 11.48 17.67 -7.43
C MET A 169 9.97 17.53 -7.61
N LEU A 170 9.26 18.63 -7.73
CA LEU A 170 7.84 18.69 -8.00
C LEU A 170 7.57 19.63 -9.18
N GLY A 171 6.96 19.12 -10.24
CA GLY A 171 6.68 19.89 -11.45
C GLY A 171 7.94 20.50 -12.09
N GLY A 172 9.08 19.83 -11.99
CA GLY A 172 10.37 20.31 -12.51
C GLY A 172 11.09 21.33 -11.62
N ARG A 173 10.57 21.61 -10.42
CA ARG A 173 11.22 22.50 -9.44
C ARG A 173 11.79 21.67 -8.30
N GLU A 174 13.06 21.89 -7.98
CA GLU A 174 13.65 21.31 -6.77
C GLU A 174 13.00 21.94 -5.53
N ILE A 175 12.58 21.07 -4.61
CA ILE A 175 12.04 21.45 -3.31
C ILE A 175 13.14 21.25 -2.30
N LEU A 176 13.69 22.36 -1.79
CA LEU A 176 14.64 22.32 -0.67
C LEU A 176 13.90 21.86 0.58
N GLN A 177 14.30 20.73 1.14
CA GLN A 177 13.85 20.35 2.46
C GLN A 177 14.56 21.22 3.51
N PRO A 178 13.81 21.75 4.49
CA PRO A 178 14.40 22.55 5.58
C PRO A 178 15.31 21.70 6.49
#